data_c4e02cc04058dcdd61e92b685d5de0fb
#
_entry.id   c4e02cc04058dcdd61e92b685d5de0fb
#
_cell.length_a   1.000
_cell.length_b   1.000
_cell.length_c   1.000
_cell.angle_alpha   90.00
_cell.angle_beta   90.00
_cell.angle_gamma   90.00
#
_symmetry.space_group_name_H-M   'P 1'
#
loop_
_entity.id
_entity.type
_entity.pdbx_description
1 polymer ?
#
loop_
_entity_poly.entity_id
_entity_poly.type
_entity_poly.pdbx_seq_one_letter_code
_entity_poly.pdbx_strand_id
1 'polypeptide(L)'
;MKRLNFGCLARGLFFISVSTSLVPSIYAQPKPGASGYHLIKTISLPPAPGGGEYYDYITVDDTARRVYVSHGTEVVVLNADDYSVVGKIEGMTRSHGIAIVEELGKGFVTDGDSKPGAKPQQVVIFDLKTLKVTGKVSTDQPDTDAIIYEPVTKHIFTFNGDSQNTTVIDPVKQAVITNIDLGGAVEFPAVDGKGMVFDNNSDKNEVVAIDARTNKVTARWPTKPTGHPVSLAMDKTNRRLFSGGRGAQFIVMMDADTGKVLQSYPISAGVDANDFDPVTGLLFVSTKEGVLHIYHEDSPDKLSEIEAVKTEFGAKTLQIDPRTHNVFLSTSDFNPPAAATQKQPHPQPTPKPGNFRVLVYSR
;
A
#
# COMPACT_ATOMS: atom_id res chain seq x y z
N MET A 1 30.41 -46.49 -72.09
CA MET A 1 29.07 -46.02 -71.77
C MET A 1 28.55 -46.83 -70.56
N LYS A 2 28.69 -46.30 -69.36
CA LYS A 2 28.10 -46.91 -68.11
C LYS A 2 27.29 -45.83 -67.41
N ARG A 3 25.99 -46.08 -67.26
CA ARG A 3 25.07 -45.22 -66.49
C ARG A 3 25.24 -45.53 -65.01
N LEU A 4 25.47 -44.50 -64.20
CA LEU A 4 25.39 -44.58 -62.75
C LEU A 4 23.98 -44.16 -62.31
N ASN A 5 23.32 -45.07 -61.58
CA ASN A 5 22.08 -44.77 -60.88
C ASN A 5 22.42 -44.15 -59.52
N PHE A 6 21.86 -42.96 -59.24
CA PHE A 6 21.82 -42.38 -57.89
C PHE A 6 20.54 -42.77 -57.19
N GLY A 7 20.66 -43.55 -56.11
CA GLY A 7 19.57 -43.86 -55.24
C GLY A 7 19.33 -42.71 -54.23
N CYS A 8 18.11 -42.21 -54.17
CA CYS A 8 17.66 -41.19 -53.25
C CYS A 8 17.30 -41.82 -51.90
N LEU A 9 18.07 -41.55 -50.82
CA LEU A 9 17.70 -41.91 -49.46
C LEU A 9 16.80 -40.78 -48.85
N ALA A 10 15.53 -41.09 -48.69
CA ALA A 10 14.60 -40.22 -47.93
C ALA A 10 14.85 -40.43 -46.43
N ARG A 11 15.39 -39.40 -45.75
CA ARG A 11 15.42 -39.34 -44.29
C ARG A 11 14.07 -38.79 -43.76
N GLY A 12 13.28 -39.67 -43.18
CA GLY A 12 12.06 -39.29 -42.44
C GLY A 12 12.43 -38.55 -41.17
N LEU A 13 12.06 -37.26 -41.05
CA LEU A 13 12.06 -36.53 -39.79
C LEU A 13 10.79 -36.86 -39.03
N PHE A 14 10.93 -37.56 -37.92
CA PHE A 14 9.86 -37.74 -36.94
C PHE A 14 9.78 -36.44 -36.09
N PHE A 15 8.75 -35.64 -36.31
CA PHE A 15 8.38 -34.58 -35.38
C PHE A 15 7.62 -35.15 -34.20
N ILE A 16 8.24 -35.24 -33.03
CA ILE A 16 7.54 -35.51 -31.76
C ILE A 16 6.94 -34.16 -31.31
N SER A 17 5.64 -34.00 -31.53
CA SER A 17 4.88 -32.88 -30.95
C SER A 17 4.62 -33.19 -29.47
N VAL A 18 5.38 -32.55 -28.59
CA VAL A 18 5.07 -32.53 -27.16
C VAL A 18 3.93 -31.53 -26.95
N SER A 19 2.71 -32.03 -26.88
CA SER A 19 1.56 -31.25 -26.44
C SER A 19 1.64 -31.05 -24.92
N THR A 20 2.13 -29.88 -24.48
CA THR A 20 1.98 -29.45 -23.11
C THR A 20 0.52 -29.08 -22.86
N SER A 21 -0.24 -30.00 -22.28
CA SER A 21 -1.55 -29.68 -21.73
C SER A 21 -1.40 -28.72 -20.56
N LEU A 22 -1.66 -27.44 -20.81
CA LEU A 22 -1.94 -26.48 -19.75
C LEU A 22 -3.22 -26.92 -19.05
N VAL A 23 -3.09 -27.55 -17.88
CA VAL A 23 -4.21 -27.78 -16.97
C VAL A 23 -4.53 -26.41 -16.37
N PRO A 24 -5.69 -25.78 -16.65
CA PRO A 24 -6.06 -24.57 -15.97
C PRO A 24 -6.26 -24.94 -14.48
N SER A 25 -5.49 -24.33 -13.59
CA SER A 25 -5.76 -24.38 -12.16
C SER A 25 -7.12 -23.72 -11.94
N ILE A 26 -8.16 -24.53 -11.74
CA ILE A 26 -9.49 -24.05 -11.36
C ILE A 26 -9.37 -23.62 -9.89
N TYR A 27 -9.05 -22.35 -9.66
CA TYR A 27 -9.26 -21.76 -8.35
C TYR A 27 -10.76 -21.77 -8.08
N ALA A 28 -11.18 -22.52 -7.06
CA ALA A 28 -12.56 -22.47 -6.59
C ALA A 28 -12.84 -21.02 -6.13
N GLN A 29 -13.84 -20.37 -6.72
CA GLN A 29 -14.24 -19.03 -6.28
C GLN A 29 -14.70 -19.11 -4.83
N PRO A 30 -14.22 -18.22 -3.94
CA PRO A 30 -14.65 -18.17 -2.55
C PRO A 30 -16.17 -17.98 -2.46
N LYS A 31 -16.79 -18.60 -1.45
CA LYS A 31 -18.23 -18.44 -1.23
C LYS A 31 -18.50 -17.03 -0.67
N PRO A 32 -19.43 -16.25 -1.24
CA PRO A 32 -19.85 -14.98 -0.66
C PRO A 32 -20.29 -15.13 0.80
N GLY A 33 -19.87 -14.20 1.68
CA GLY A 33 -20.18 -14.23 3.10
C GLY A 33 -19.34 -15.20 3.94
N ALA A 34 -18.32 -15.86 3.36
CA ALA A 34 -17.50 -16.85 4.07
C ALA A 34 -16.63 -16.24 5.17
N SER A 35 -16.21 -14.96 5.01
CA SER A 35 -15.41 -14.22 6.00
C SER A 35 -16.25 -13.63 7.13
N GLY A 36 -17.55 -13.43 6.90
CA GLY A 36 -18.47 -12.69 7.77
C GLY A 36 -18.35 -11.15 7.63
N TYR A 37 -17.33 -10.64 6.95
CA TYR A 37 -17.13 -9.19 6.80
C TYR A 37 -18.22 -8.56 5.93
N HIS A 38 -18.82 -7.48 6.44
CA HIS A 38 -19.83 -6.68 5.73
C HIS A 38 -19.73 -5.23 6.15
N LEU A 39 -20.30 -4.33 5.36
CA LEU A 39 -20.36 -2.91 5.69
C LEU A 39 -21.29 -2.69 6.90
N ILE A 40 -20.74 -2.18 8.00
CA ILE A 40 -21.50 -1.84 9.21
C ILE A 40 -21.76 -0.35 9.36
N LYS A 41 -20.90 0.50 8.76
CA LYS A 41 -21.01 1.96 8.91
C LYS A 41 -20.42 2.68 7.70
N THR A 42 -21.08 3.75 7.29
CA THR A 42 -20.57 4.78 6.39
C THR A 42 -20.49 6.10 7.15
N ILE A 43 -19.32 6.75 7.16
CA ILE A 43 -19.05 8.00 7.86
C ILE A 43 -18.80 9.06 6.79
N SER A 44 -19.81 9.88 6.51
CA SER A 44 -19.65 11.01 5.57
C SER A 44 -18.90 12.14 6.24
N LEU A 45 -17.93 12.71 5.54
CA LEU A 45 -17.11 13.83 6.01
C LEU A 45 -17.40 15.09 5.17
N PRO A 46 -17.32 16.28 5.79
CA PRO A 46 -17.47 17.53 5.06
C PRO A 46 -16.36 17.67 3.99
N PRO A 47 -16.56 18.53 2.96
CA PRO A 47 -15.53 18.80 1.97
C PRO A 47 -14.19 19.23 2.61
N ALA A 48 -13.09 18.82 2.00
CA ALA A 48 -11.78 19.31 2.42
C ALA A 48 -11.67 20.83 2.25
N PRO A 49 -11.05 21.55 3.19
CA PRO A 49 -10.81 22.98 3.04
C PRO A 49 -10.05 23.29 1.75
N GLY A 50 -10.42 24.40 1.07
CA GLY A 50 -9.77 24.82 -0.18
C GLY A 50 -10.26 24.08 -1.44
N GLY A 51 -11.22 23.14 -1.32
CA GLY A 51 -11.91 22.50 -2.47
C GLY A 51 -11.10 21.42 -3.20
N GLY A 52 -9.94 21.03 -2.67
CA GLY A 52 -9.13 19.94 -3.20
C GLY A 52 -9.51 18.61 -2.57
N GLU A 53 -10.46 17.88 -3.15
CA GLU A 53 -10.78 16.51 -2.69
C GLU A 53 -9.65 15.57 -3.09
N TYR A 54 -8.89 15.16 -2.12
CA TYR A 54 -7.87 14.15 -2.21
C TYR A 54 -7.90 13.32 -0.92
N TYR A 55 -7.71 12.03 -1.01
CA TYR A 55 -7.58 11.15 0.15
C TYR A 55 -6.55 10.07 -0.14
N ASP A 56 -5.91 9.62 0.91
CA ASP A 56 -4.83 8.66 0.78
C ASP A 56 -4.81 7.72 1.98
N TYR A 57 -3.85 7.86 2.88
CA TYR A 57 -3.64 6.92 3.97
C TYR A 57 -4.68 7.03 5.10
N ILE A 58 -4.92 5.89 5.74
CA ILE A 58 -5.61 5.76 7.02
C ILE A 58 -4.61 5.17 8.01
N THR A 59 -4.60 5.66 9.26
CA THR A 59 -3.78 5.11 10.34
C THR A 59 -4.62 4.96 11.60
N VAL A 60 -4.56 3.80 12.25
CA VAL A 60 -5.24 3.54 13.52
C VAL A 60 -4.24 3.63 14.67
N ASP A 61 -4.57 4.46 15.65
CA ASP A 61 -3.95 4.50 16.97
C ASP A 61 -4.84 3.66 17.91
N ASP A 62 -4.42 2.43 18.12
CA ASP A 62 -5.12 1.44 18.93
C ASP A 62 -5.16 1.86 20.41
N THR A 63 -4.10 2.47 20.92
CA THR A 63 -4.00 2.90 22.31
C THR A 63 -4.95 4.06 22.62
N ALA A 64 -4.94 5.10 21.81
CA ALA A 64 -5.82 6.26 21.99
C ALA A 64 -7.22 6.07 21.39
N ARG A 65 -7.48 4.95 20.73
CA ARG A 65 -8.74 4.64 20.02
C ARG A 65 -9.10 5.73 19.01
N ARG A 66 -8.13 6.03 18.09
CA ARG A 66 -8.31 7.04 17.07
C ARG A 66 -7.99 6.49 15.67
N VAL A 67 -8.77 6.95 14.71
CA VAL A 67 -8.53 6.70 13.28
C VAL A 67 -8.19 8.03 12.64
N TYR A 68 -7.00 8.13 12.08
CA TYR A 68 -6.51 9.29 11.36
C TYR A 68 -6.68 9.06 9.87
N VAL A 69 -7.35 9.98 9.20
CA VAL A 69 -7.71 9.86 7.77
C VAL A 69 -7.19 11.07 7.03
N SER A 70 -6.28 10.88 6.09
CA SER A 70 -5.81 11.97 5.24
C SER A 70 -6.92 12.44 4.30
N HIS A 71 -7.16 13.78 4.26
CA HIS A 71 -8.24 14.36 3.49
C HIS A 71 -7.86 15.76 2.97
N GLY A 72 -7.32 15.81 1.78
CA GLY A 72 -6.91 17.06 1.15
C GLY A 72 -5.84 17.81 1.96
N THR A 73 -6.21 18.95 2.53
CA THR A 73 -5.32 19.83 3.28
C THR A 73 -5.34 19.59 4.80
N GLU A 74 -6.04 18.54 5.23
CA GLU A 74 -6.20 18.19 6.65
C GLU A 74 -6.11 16.68 6.88
N VAL A 75 -5.90 16.28 8.11
CA VAL A 75 -6.17 14.92 8.59
C VAL A 75 -7.38 14.97 9.51
N VAL A 76 -8.43 14.24 9.19
CA VAL A 76 -9.60 14.09 10.05
C VAL A 76 -9.33 12.98 11.06
N VAL A 77 -9.66 13.21 12.33
CA VAL A 77 -9.47 12.24 13.41
C VAL A 77 -10.84 11.77 13.91
N LEU A 78 -11.07 10.46 13.81
CA LEU A 78 -12.27 9.80 14.28
C LEU A 78 -11.99 9.04 15.57
N ASN A 79 -13.00 8.85 16.39
CA ASN A 79 -13.01 7.85 17.45
C ASN A 79 -13.21 6.46 16.81
N ALA A 80 -12.38 5.48 17.17
CA ALA A 80 -12.42 4.14 16.58
C ALA A 80 -13.62 3.30 17.06
N ASP A 81 -14.25 3.67 18.18
CA ASP A 81 -15.31 2.87 18.81
C ASP A 81 -16.71 3.36 18.41
N ASP A 82 -16.94 4.68 18.35
CA ASP A 82 -18.24 5.26 17.99
C ASP A 82 -18.26 6.00 16.65
N TYR A 83 -17.10 6.13 16.01
CA TYR A 83 -16.87 6.76 14.71
C TYR A 83 -17.17 8.27 14.66
N SER A 84 -17.31 8.92 15.80
CA SER A 84 -17.49 10.37 15.87
C SER A 84 -16.21 11.11 15.49
N VAL A 85 -16.35 12.33 14.93
CA VAL A 85 -15.20 13.19 14.65
C VAL A 85 -14.68 13.75 15.97
N VAL A 86 -13.43 13.43 16.32
CA VAL A 86 -12.73 13.91 17.51
C VAL A 86 -12.10 15.29 17.26
N GLY A 87 -11.59 15.50 16.06
CA GLY A 87 -10.91 16.74 15.68
C GLY A 87 -10.23 16.63 14.33
N LYS A 88 -9.35 17.61 14.06
CA LYS A 88 -8.63 17.72 12.80
C LYS A 88 -7.21 18.21 13.04
N ILE A 89 -6.29 17.80 12.16
CA ILE A 89 -4.96 18.38 12.04
C ILE A 89 -4.95 19.16 10.72
N GLU A 90 -4.72 20.47 10.79
CA GLU A 90 -4.85 21.39 9.66
C GLU A 90 -3.49 22.00 9.27
N GLY A 91 -3.45 22.70 8.15
CA GLY A 91 -2.28 23.48 7.74
C GLY A 91 -1.31 22.73 6.83
N MET A 92 -1.78 21.70 6.16
CA MET A 92 -1.09 21.01 5.07
C MET A 92 -1.56 21.53 3.72
N THR A 93 -0.81 21.24 2.69
CA THR A 93 -1.15 21.51 1.29
C THR A 93 -1.77 20.28 0.66
N ARG A 94 -1.21 19.12 0.97
CA ARG A 94 -1.68 17.80 0.52
C ARG A 94 -1.19 16.73 1.49
N SER A 95 -2.09 16.26 2.35
CA SER A 95 -1.78 15.26 3.37
C SER A 95 -1.76 13.86 2.77
N HIS A 96 -0.79 13.05 3.17
CA HIS A 96 -0.63 11.66 2.76
C HIS A 96 -0.50 10.72 3.96
N GLY A 97 0.68 10.12 4.16
CA GLY A 97 0.95 9.16 5.21
C GLY A 97 0.94 9.75 6.61
N ILE A 98 0.56 8.94 7.59
CA ILE A 98 0.48 9.34 9.00
C ILE A 98 1.20 8.29 9.84
N ALA A 99 2.16 8.73 10.66
CA ALA A 99 2.85 7.88 11.63
C ALA A 99 2.57 8.36 13.05
N ILE A 100 2.26 7.44 13.95
CA ILE A 100 2.00 7.70 15.37
C ILE A 100 3.20 7.23 16.19
N VAL A 101 3.74 8.08 17.05
CA VAL A 101 4.83 7.79 17.96
C VAL A 101 4.37 8.08 19.38
N GLU A 102 3.71 7.10 19.97
CA GLU A 102 3.05 7.22 21.28
C GLU A 102 4.03 7.62 22.38
N GLU A 103 5.23 7.05 22.39
CA GLU A 103 6.27 7.33 23.40
C GLU A 103 6.72 8.79 23.40
N LEU A 104 6.53 9.51 22.29
CA LEU A 104 6.78 10.95 22.18
C LEU A 104 5.52 11.80 22.37
N GLY A 105 4.35 11.20 22.42
CA GLY A 105 3.06 11.88 22.38
C GLY A 105 2.85 12.67 21.09
N LYS A 106 3.46 12.25 19.98
CA LYS A 106 3.48 12.98 18.70
C LYS A 106 3.01 12.11 17.54
N GLY A 107 2.35 12.77 16.60
CA GLY A 107 2.07 12.22 15.29
C GLY A 107 2.79 13.02 14.20
N PHE A 108 2.99 12.39 13.06
CA PHE A 108 3.75 12.90 11.92
C PHE A 108 2.93 12.65 10.65
N VAL A 109 2.77 13.69 9.82
CA VAL A 109 2.01 13.61 8.57
C VAL A 109 2.91 14.10 7.44
N THR A 110 3.01 13.33 6.37
CA THR A 110 3.66 13.79 5.15
C THR A 110 2.76 14.78 4.41
N ASP A 111 3.37 15.86 3.92
CA ASP A 111 2.74 16.95 3.18
C ASP A 111 3.59 17.26 1.96
N GLY A 112 3.24 16.63 0.84
CA GLY A 112 4.00 16.68 -0.40
C GLY A 112 3.10 16.69 -1.65
N ASP A 113 3.68 16.96 -2.81
CA ASP A 113 2.99 16.86 -4.10
C ASP A 113 4.01 16.52 -5.19
N SER A 114 3.64 15.63 -6.09
CA SER A 114 4.42 15.22 -7.26
C SER A 114 4.47 16.28 -8.38
N LYS A 115 3.69 17.37 -8.28
CA LYS A 115 3.75 18.43 -9.30
C LYS A 115 5.12 19.11 -9.31
N PRO A 116 5.72 19.30 -10.51
CA PRO A 116 7.02 19.96 -10.61
C PRO A 116 7.07 21.30 -9.90
N GLY A 117 8.02 21.47 -8.97
CA GLY A 117 8.20 22.68 -8.18
C GLY A 117 7.18 22.89 -7.06
N ALA A 118 6.32 21.92 -6.78
CA ALA A 118 5.37 21.99 -5.67
C ALA A 118 6.10 22.16 -4.31
N LYS A 119 5.54 22.99 -3.49
CA LYS A 119 5.98 23.27 -2.12
C LYS A 119 4.75 23.38 -1.20
N PRO A 120 4.83 22.94 0.04
CA PRO A 120 6.00 22.36 0.71
C PRO A 120 6.24 20.89 0.33
N GLN A 121 7.45 20.38 0.70
CA GLN A 121 7.78 18.96 0.78
C GLN A 121 8.29 18.74 2.21
N GLN A 122 7.46 18.23 3.09
CA GLN A 122 7.72 18.27 4.52
C GLN A 122 6.99 17.18 5.29
N VAL A 123 7.39 17.01 6.55
CA VAL A 123 6.63 16.27 7.56
C VAL A 123 6.08 17.28 8.57
N VAL A 124 4.77 17.30 8.75
CA VAL A 124 4.07 18.10 9.76
C VAL A 124 3.99 17.28 11.05
N ILE A 125 4.37 17.89 12.18
CA ILE A 125 4.39 17.25 13.50
C ILE A 125 3.26 17.81 14.34
N PHE A 126 2.48 16.93 14.96
CA PHE A 126 1.38 17.33 15.83
C PHE A 126 1.42 16.63 17.18
N ASP A 127 0.81 17.24 18.18
CA ASP A 127 0.64 16.68 19.51
C ASP A 127 -0.58 15.74 19.52
N LEU A 128 -0.42 14.49 19.97
CA LEU A 128 -1.48 13.48 19.93
C LEU A 128 -2.68 13.84 20.82
N LYS A 129 -2.47 14.56 21.92
CA LYS A 129 -3.54 14.91 22.86
C LYS A 129 -4.42 16.04 22.33
N THR A 130 -3.77 17.09 21.81
CA THR A 130 -4.45 18.34 21.42
C THR A 130 -4.74 18.45 19.93
N LEU A 131 -4.14 17.57 19.10
CA LEU A 131 -4.19 17.56 17.64
C LEU A 131 -3.61 18.83 16.99
N LYS A 132 -2.90 19.66 17.76
CA LYS A 132 -2.29 20.90 17.27
C LYS A 132 -0.93 20.63 16.64
N VAL A 133 -0.67 21.29 15.52
CA VAL A 133 0.65 21.29 14.89
C VAL A 133 1.66 21.93 15.82
N THR A 134 2.79 21.26 16.06
CA THR A 134 3.85 21.65 16.96
C THR A 134 5.19 21.88 16.27
N GLY A 135 5.34 21.43 15.02
CA GLY A 135 6.57 21.56 14.25
C GLY A 135 6.43 21.09 12.83
N LYS A 136 7.49 21.30 12.06
CA LYS A 136 7.62 20.84 10.67
C LYS A 136 9.08 20.49 10.39
N VAL A 137 9.30 19.46 9.57
CA VAL A 137 10.62 19.09 9.06
C VAL A 137 10.56 19.11 7.53
N SER A 138 11.35 19.99 6.90
CA SER A 138 11.48 19.94 5.44
C SER A 138 12.24 18.69 5.04
N THR A 139 11.70 17.94 4.08
CA THR A 139 12.41 16.84 3.42
C THR A 139 13.14 17.34 2.19
N ASP A 140 12.62 18.42 1.56
CA ASP A 140 13.06 18.95 0.27
C ASP A 140 13.08 17.90 -0.86
N GLN A 141 12.35 16.81 -0.66
CA GLN A 141 12.24 15.69 -1.60
C GLN A 141 10.86 15.71 -2.27
N PRO A 142 10.78 15.93 -3.60
CA PRO A 142 9.53 15.83 -4.34
C PRO A 142 8.76 14.54 -4.06
N ASP A 143 7.43 14.71 -3.91
CA ASP A 143 6.50 13.62 -3.62
C ASP A 143 6.78 12.91 -2.29
N THR A 144 6.89 13.69 -1.20
CA THR A 144 6.97 13.14 0.17
C THR A 144 5.62 12.55 0.54
N ASP A 145 5.50 11.21 0.46
CA ASP A 145 4.24 10.47 0.45
C ASP A 145 4.10 9.52 1.66
N ALA A 146 4.52 8.28 1.54
CA ALA A 146 4.42 7.31 2.63
C ALA A 146 5.34 7.64 3.81
N ILE A 147 4.97 7.16 5.00
CA ILE A 147 5.73 7.39 6.24
C ILE A 147 5.58 6.20 7.18
N ILE A 148 6.66 5.81 7.83
CA ILE A 148 6.61 4.77 8.86
C ILE A 148 7.59 5.09 10.02
N TYR A 149 7.21 4.69 11.22
CA TYR A 149 8.09 4.72 12.39
C TYR A 149 8.79 3.37 12.57
N GLU A 150 10.12 3.37 12.66
CA GLU A 150 10.91 2.17 12.93
C GLU A 150 11.30 2.16 14.42
N PRO A 151 10.76 1.21 15.21
CA PRO A 151 10.80 1.29 16.67
C PRO A 151 12.17 0.96 17.29
N VAL A 152 13.09 0.26 16.59
CA VAL A 152 14.40 -0.12 17.12
C VAL A 152 15.37 1.06 17.12
N THR A 153 15.42 1.78 16.00
CA THR A 153 16.25 2.99 15.86
C THR A 153 15.52 4.24 16.35
N LYS A 154 14.19 4.15 16.51
CA LYS A 154 13.30 5.25 16.88
C LYS A 154 13.33 6.39 15.86
N HIS A 155 13.49 6.04 14.59
CA HIS A 155 13.50 6.99 13.48
C HIS A 155 12.23 6.88 12.65
N ILE A 156 11.90 7.98 12.00
CA ILE A 156 10.86 8.04 10.98
C ILE A 156 11.51 7.92 9.61
N PHE A 157 10.88 7.15 8.74
CA PHE A 157 11.23 7.01 7.34
C PHE A 157 10.08 7.56 6.51
N THR A 158 10.33 8.56 5.65
CA THR A 158 9.40 8.98 4.61
C THR A 158 9.85 8.42 3.28
N PHE A 159 8.90 8.07 2.43
CA PHE A 159 9.15 7.55 1.11
C PHE A 159 8.72 8.59 0.09
N ASN A 160 9.65 8.98 -0.79
CA ASN A 160 9.49 10.13 -1.67
C ASN A 160 9.48 9.62 -3.11
N GLY A 161 8.27 9.45 -3.68
CA GLY A 161 8.04 8.75 -4.94
C GLY A 161 8.86 9.27 -6.11
N ASP A 162 8.75 10.57 -6.39
CA ASP A 162 9.46 11.22 -7.50
C ASP A 162 10.97 11.36 -7.27
N SER A 163 11.39 11.42 -6.00
CA SER A 163 12.81 11.49 -5.62
C SER A 163 13.48 10.13 -5.57
N GLN A 164 12.71 9.05 -5.65
CA GLN A 164 13.19 7.66 -5.65
C GLN A 164 14.07 7.32 -4.42
N ASN A 165 13.73 7.90 -3.27
CA ASN A 165 14.51 7.75 -2.06
C ASN A 165 13.63 7.70 -0.81
N THR A 166 14.24 7.37 0.34
CA THR A 166 13.64 7.53 1.66
C THR A 166 14.45 8.54 2.47
N THR A 167 13.74 9.43 3.16
CA THR A 167 14.34 10.38 4.10
C THR A 167 14.21 9.83 5.51
N VAL A 168 15.34 9.72 6.22
CA VAL A 168 15.38 9.30 7.62
C VAL A 168 15.38 10.52 8.51
N ILE A 169 14.45 10.59 9.46
CA ILE A 169 14.23 11.73 10.36
C ILE A 169 14.38 11.29 11.82
N ASP A 170 15.13 12.05 12.61
CA ASP A 170 15.14 11.96 14.07
C ASP A 170 13.91 12.71 14.60
N PRO A 171 12.88 12.01 15.15
CA PRO A 171 11.64 12.65 15.59
C PRO A 171 11.79 13.49 16.86
N VAL A 172 12.85 13.27 17.64
CA VAL A 172 13.15 14.03 18.86
C VAL A 172 13.80 15.35 18.49
N LYS A 173 14.85 15.30 17.64
CA LYS A 173 15.54 16.50 17.15
C LYS A 173 14.75 17.24 16.09
N GLN A 174 13.74 16.61 15.50
CA GLN A 174 12.95 17.12 14.39
C GLN A 174 13.84 17.56 13.20
N ALA A 175 14.74 16.67 12.83
CA ALA A 175 15.75 16.93 11.82
C ALA A 175 16.00 15.71 10.92
N VAL A 176 16.30 15.97 9.65
CA VAL A 176 16.73 14.94 8.71
C VAL A 176 18.10 14.42 9.13
N ILE A 177 18.24 13.11 9.19
CA ILE A 177 19.50 12.41 9.42
C ILE A 177 20.23 12.18 8.10
N THR A 178 19.51 11.61 7.12
CA THR A 178 20.06 11.26 5.80
C THR A 178 18.93 10.96 4.82
N ASN A 179 19.30 10.93 3.53
CA ASN A 179 18.48 10.35 2.47
C ASN A 179 19.16 9.07 1.97
N ILE A 180 18.36 8.03 1.67
CA ILE A 180 18.83 6.75 1.15
C ILE A 180 18.24 6.60 -0.25
N ASP A 181 19.08 6.54 -1.26
CA ASP A 181 18.66 6.28 -2.65
C ASP A 181 18.14 4.84 -2.78
N LEU A 182 16.88 4.71 -3.24
CA LEU A 182 16.23 3.42 -3.50
C LEU A 182 16.19 3.08 -5.00
N GLY A 183 16.59 4.00 -5.85
CA GLY A 183 16.82 3.77 -7.28
C GLY A 183 15.57 3.54 -8.13
N GLY A 184 14.39 3.84 -7.62
CA GLY A 184 13.12 3.73 -8.33
C GLY A 184 11.95 4.26 -7.53
N ALA A 185 10.75 4.30 -8.11
CA ALA A 185 9.55 4.84 -7.52
C ALA A 185 9.12 4.02 -6.30
N VAL A 186 9.17 4.64 -5.14
CA VAL A 186 8.86 4.05 -3.82
C VAL A 186 7.37 4.20 -3.50
N GLU A 187 6.85 3.28 -2.70
CA GLU A 187 5.42 3.19 -2.39
C GLU A 187 5.20 2.87 -0.89
N PHE A 188 4.40 1.84 -0.57
CA PHE A 188 4.10 1.45 0.81
C PHE A 188 5.27 0.74 1.48
N PRO A 189 5.67 1.19 2.68
CA PRO A 189 6.67 0.53 3.52
C PRO A 189 6.07 -0.43 4.53
N ALA A 190 6.90 -1.35 5.02
CA ALA A 190 6.65 -2.19 6.20
C ALA A 190 7.88 -2.25 7.10
N VAL A 191 7.69 -2.49 8.41
CA VAL A 191 8.78 -2.70 9.38
C VAL A 191 8.64 -4.04 10.08
N ASP A 192 9.75 -4.74 10.30
CA ASP A 192 9.74 -6.02 11.02
C ASP A 192 9.78 -5.87 12.54
N GLY A 193 9.93 -4.66 13.06
CA GLY A 193 10.13 -4.39 14.49
C GLY A 193 11.45 -4.87 15.05
N LYS A 194 12.39 -5.25 14.19
CA LYS A 194 13.74 -5.74 14.53
C LYS A 194 14.86 -4.92 13.87
N GLY A 195 14.50 -3.80 13.24
CA GLY A 195 15.44 -2.87 12.61
C GLY A 195 15.52 -2.99 11.09
N MET A 196 14.61 -3.74 10.46
CA MET A 196 14.50 -3.76 9.01
C MET A 196 13.27 -2.97 8.57
N VAL A 197 13.46 -2.20 7.52
CA VAL A 197 12.39 -1.51 6.78
C VAL A 197 12.35 -2.08 5.36
N PHE A 198 11.16 -2.39 4.89
CA PHE A 198 10.92 -2.89 3.54
C PHE A 198 10.07 -1.87 2.78
N ASP A 199 10.31 -1.74 1.50
CA ASP A 199 9.56 -0.84 0.63
C ASP A 199 9.34 -1.46 -0.75
N ASN A 200 8.17 -1.21 -1.33
CA ASN A 200 7.90 -1.54 -2.71
C ASN A 200 8.53 -0.52 -3.64
N ASN A 201 9.39 -0.98 -4.55
CA ASN A 201 9.94 -0.20 -5.63
C ASN A 201 9.18 -0.52 -6.92
N SER A 202 8.19 0.31 -7.24
CA SER A 202 7.12 -0.02 -8.18
C SER A 202 7.59 -0.12 -9.63
N ASP A 203 8.46 0.77 -10.09
CA ASP A 203 8.97 0.78 -11.47
C ASP A 203 10.06 -0.28 -11.70
N LYS A 204 10.69 -0.80 -10.65
CA LYS A 204 11.68 -1.89 -10.71
C LYS A 204 11.06 -3.27 -10.48
N ASN A 205 9.81 -3.35 -10.03
CA ASN A 205 9.13 -4.61 -9.70
C ASN A 205 9.87 -5.41 -8.62
N GLU A 206 10.27 -4.74 -7.55
CA GLU A 206 11.02 -5.33 -6.45
C GLU A 206 10.55 -4.82 -5.09
N VAL A 207 10.87 -5.58 -4.04
CA VAL A 207 10.90 -5.09 -2.67
C VAL A 207 12.34 -4.77 -2.32
N VAL A 208 12.57 -3.60 -1.73
CA VAL A 208 13.87 -3.15 -1.21
C VAL A 208 13.90 -3.37 0.30
N ALA A 209 14.94 -4.00 0.82
CA ALA A 209 15.18 -4.17 2.24
C ALA A 209 16.26 -3.20 2.73
N ILE A 210 15.97 -2.46 3.80
CA ILE A 210 16.82 -1.43 4.38
C ILE A 210 17.13 -1.80 5.82
N ASP A 211 18.41 -1.82 6.20
CA ASP A 211 18.81 -1.87 7.59
C ASP A 211 18.77 -0.47 8.19
N ALA A 212 17.82 -0.23 9.09
CA ALA A 212 17.59 1.06 9.73
C ALA A 212 18.73 1.49 10.66
N ARG A 213 19.54 0.58 11.19
CA ARG A 213 20.68 0.90 12.05
C ARG A 213 21.83 1.49 11.26
N THR A 214 22.02 1.02 10.04
CA THR A 214 23.11 1.46 9.16
C THR A 214 22.67 2.43 8.08
N ASN A 215 21.35 2.62 7.91
CA ASN A 215 20.74 3.40 6.84
C ASN A 215 21.21 2.96 5.45
N LYS A 216 21.22 1.65 5.20
CA LYS A 216 21.69 1.07 3.95
C LYS A 216 20.70 0.07 3.39
N VAL A 217 20.55 0.08 2.07
CA VAL A 217 19.90 -1.00 1.34
C VAL A 217 20.75 -2.26 1.48
N THR A 218 20.14 -3.35 1.93
CA THR A 218 20.80 -4.65 2.16
C THR A 218 20.40 -5.69 1.13
N ALA A 219 19.21 -5.57 0.54
CA ALA A 219 18.72 -6.49 -0.47
C ALA A 219 17.69 -5.84 -1.40
N ARG A 220 17.51 -6.45 -2.58
CA ARG A 220 16.49 -6.12 -3.57
C ARG A 220 15.92 -7.42 -4.11
N TRP A 221 14.61 -7.60 -4.02
CA TRP A 221 13.95 -8.87 -4.31
C TRP A 221 12.85 -8.71 -5.36
N PRO A 222 12.95 -9.41 -6.50
CA PRO A 222 11.90 -9.37 -7.52
C PRO A 222 10.56 -9.87 -6.99
N THR A 223 9.46 -9.19 -7.35
CA THR A 223 8.11 -9.51 -6.88
C THR A 223 7.30 -10.36 -7.88
N LYS A 224 7.90 -10.91 -8.93
CA LYS A 224 7.17 -11.70 -9.93
C LYS A 224 6.33 -12.81 -9.28
N PRO A 225 5.07 -13.05 -9.75
CA PRO A 225 4.46 -12.53 -10.99
C PRO A 225 3.86 -11.13 -10.86
N THR A 226 3.81 -10.52 -9.67
CA THR A 226 3.29 -9.15 -9.52
C THR A 226 4.15 -8.16 -10.29
N GLY A 227 3.51 -7.21 -10.96
CA GLY A 227 4.15 -6.08 -11.64
C GLY A 227 3.68 -4.77 -11.02
N HIS A 228 4.56 -3.76 -10.98
CA HIS A 228 4.28 -2.46 -10.39
C HIS A 228 3.74 -2.59 -8.95
N PRO A 229 4.53 -3.16 -8.01
CA PRO A 229 4.13 -3.38 -6.63
C PRO A 229 3.89 -2.04 -5.93
N VAL A 230 2.78 -1.94 -5.18
CA VAL A 230 2.34 -0.72 -4.51
C VAL A 230 2.08 -1.00 -3.04
N SER A 231 1.13 -1.87 -2.71
CA SER A 231 0.76 -2.16 -1.33
C SER A 231 1.71 -3.17 -0.69
N LEU A 232 2.07 -2.94 0.58
CA LEU A 232 2.96 -3.83 1.33
C LEU A 232 2.49 -3.97 2.77
N ALA A 233 2.30 -5.22 3.22
CA ALA A 233 2.05 -5.56 4.62
C ALA A 233 3.01 -6.66 5.07
N MET A 234 3.09 -6.88 6.38
CA MET A 234 3.99 -7.89 6.95
C MET A 234 3.35 -8.66 8.11
N ASP A 235 3.36 -9.98 8.02
CA ASP A 235 3.33 -10.82 9.22
C ASP A 235 4.73 -10.86 9.86
N LYS A 236 4.85 -10.15 10.98
CA LYS A 236 6.12 -10.04 11.73
C LYS A 236 6.50 -11.33 12.44
N THR A 237 5.51 -12.16 12.79
CA THR A 237 5.71 -13.42 13.52
C THR A 237 6.35 -14.45 12.61
N ASN A 238 5.76 -14.71 11.46
CA ASN A 238 6.23 -15.68 10.49
C ASN A 238 7.24 -15.09 9.48
N ARG A 239 7.47 -13.77 9.55
CA ARG A 239 8.34 -13.02 8.64
C ARG A 239 7.93 -13.19 7.18
N ARG A 240 6.67 -12.88 6.91
CA ARG A 240 6.10 -12.88 5.55
C ARG A 240 5.73 -11.48 5.13
N LEU A 241 6.16 -11.10 3.93
CA LEU A 241 5.74 -9.88 3.25
C LEU A 241 4.63 -10.21 2.28
N PHE A 242 3.65 -9.32 2.20
CA PHE A 242 2.54 -9.39 1.24
C PHE A 242 2.61 -8.16 0.34
N SER A 243 2.99 -8.36 -0.92
CA SER A 243 3.17 -7.27 -1.88
C SER A 243 2.13 -7.37 -2.99
N GLY A 244 1.31 -6.34 -3.14
CA GLY A 244 0.26 -6.25 -4.15
C GLY A 244 0.63 -5.28 -5.27
N GLY A 245 0.36 -5.67 -6.54
CA GLY A 245 0.77 -4.88 -7.69
C GLY A 245 -0.36 -4.48 -8.63
N ARG A 246 -0.21 -3.28 -9.21
CA ARG A 246 -1.13 -2.70 -10.19
C ARG A 246 -0.88 -3.12 -11.62
N GLY A 247 0.35 -3.49 -11.98
CA GLY A 247 0.72 -3.85 -13.35
C GLY A 247 0.23 -5.23 -13.74
N ALA A 248 0.78 -6.28 -13.14
CA ALA A 248 0.20 -7.60 -13.16
C ALA A 248 -0.54 -7.78 -11.83
N GLN A 249 -1.85 -7.84 -11.87
CA GLN A 249 -2.77 -7.76 -10.74
C GLN A 249 -2.70 -9.01 -9.85
N PHE A 250 -1.63 -9.10 -9.05
CA PHE A 250 -1.38 -10.17 -8.11
C PHE A 250 -1.03 -9.62 -6.74
N ILE A 251 -1.44 -10.33 -5.70
CA ILE A 251 -0.81 -10.28 -4.39
C ILE A 251 0.19 -11.45 -4.29
N VAL A 252 1.41 -11.18 -3.86
CA VAL A 252 2.43 -12.20 -3.60
C VAL A 252 2.75 -12.27 -2.13
N MET A 253 2.95 -13.49 -1.63
CA MET A 253 3.53 -13.76 -0.31
C MET A 253 5.02 -14.04 -0.50
N MET A 254 5.87 -13.35 0.24
CA MET A 254 7.31 -13.46 0.15
C MET A 254 7.93 -13.75 1.52
N ASP A 255 9.00 -14.50 1.52
CA ASP A 255 9.85 -14.68 2.70
C ASP A 255 10.69 -13.41 2.92
N ALA A 256 10.58 -12.79 4.09
CA ALA A 256 11.22 -11.50 4.40
C ALA A 256 12.73 -11.60 4.72
N ASP A 257 13.29 -12.79 4.77
CA ASP A 257 14.73 -13.00 4.98
C ASP A 257 15.48 -13.28 3.68
N THR A 258 14.79 -13.91 2.72
CA THR A 258 15.40 -14.36 1.46
C THR A 258 14.87 -13.67 0.24
N GLY A 259 13.71 -12.99 0.35
CA GLY A 259 12.99 -12.39 -0.79
C GLY A 259 12.32 -13.41 -1.72
N LYS A 260 12.28 -14.70 -1.33
CA LYS A 260 11.65 -15.73 -2.15
C LYS A 260 10.15 -15.55 -2.18
N VAL A 261 9.56 -15.46 -3.37
CA VAL A 261 8.11 -15.53 -3.55
C VAL A 261 7.66 -16.97 -3.27
N LEU A 262 6.75 -17.13 -2.31
CA LEU A 262 6.22 -18.41 -1.86
C LEU A 262 4.91 -18.75 -2.57
N GLN A 263 4.01 -17.75 -2.67
CA GLN A 263 2.70 -17.88 -3.30
C GLN A 263 2.29 -16.60 -4.01
N SER A 264 1.33 -16.70 -4.92
CA SER A 264 0.73 -15.57 -5.61
C SER A 264 -0.74 -15.85 -5.92
N TYR A 265 -1.57 -14.80 -5.83
CA TYR A 265 -3.00 -14.86 -6.13
C TYR A 265 -3.40 -13.68 -7.02
N PRO A 266 -4.26 -13.90 -8.03
CA PRO A 266 -4.83 -12.80 -8.79
C PRO A 266 -5.75 -11.96 -7.90
N ILE A 267 -5.72 -10.64 -8.10
CA ILE A 267 -6.60 -9.67 -7.42
C ILE A 267 -7.29 -8.78 -8.45
N SER A 268 -8.32 -8.05 -8.03
CA SER A 268 -8.97 -7.02 -8.83
C SER A 268 -8.03 -5.84 -9.12
N ALA A 269 -8.36 -5.03 -10.12
CA ALA A 269 -7.50 -3.93 -10.54
C ALA A 269 -7.44 -2.78 -9.53
N GLY A 270 -6.29 -2.12 -9.51
CA GLY A 270 -6.07 -0.91 -8.75
C GLY A 270 -5.88 -1.15 -7.25
N VAL A 271 -5.11 -2.18 -6.87
CA VAL A 271 -4.66 -2.36 -5.49
C VAL A 271 -3.89 -1.12 -5.04
N ASP A 272 -4.11 -0.73 -3.78
CA ASP A 272 -3.44 0.43 -3.17
C ASP A 272 -2.93 0.13 -1.78
N ALA A 273 -3.73 -0.54 -0.96
CA ALA A 273 -3.32 -0.96 0.37
C ALA A 273 -3.64 -2.43 0.63
N ASN A 274 -2.86 -3.01 1.49
CA ASN A 274 -3.14 -4.26 2.18
C ASN A 274 -2.69 -4.14 3.63
N ASP A 275 -3.29 -4.95 4.50
CA ASP A 275 -2.90 -5.01 5.90
C ASP A 275 -3.13 -6.42 6.44
N PHE A 276 -2.31 -6.83 7.41
CA PHE A 276 -2.35 -8.15 8.00
C PHE A 276 -2.71 -8.08 9.49
N ASP A 277 -3.75 -8.80 9.86
CA ASP A 277 -4.17 -8.94 11.25
C ASP A 277 -3.54 -10.20 11.87
N PRO A 278 -2.54 -10.05 12.73
CA PRO A 278 -1.83 -11.20 13.31
C PRO A 278 -2.66 -11.99 14.32
N VAL A 279 -3.77 -11.42 14.83
CA VAL A 279 -4.65 -12.09 15.79
C VAL A 279 -5.57 -13.08 15.08
N THR A 280 -6.11 -12.67 13.94
CA THR A 280 -7.04 -13.51 13.16
C THR A 280 -6.36 -14.28 12.05
N GLY A 281 -5.11 -13.96 11.71
CA GLY A 281 -4.40 -14.51 10.56
C GLY A 281 -4.97 -14.05 9.21
N LEU A 282 -5.68 -12.92 9.18
CA LEU A 282 -6.33 -12.42 7.97
C LEU A 282 -5.49 -11.34 7.29
N LEU A 283 -5.30 -11.50 6.00
CA LEU A 283 -4.77 -10.49 5.10
C LEU A 283 -5.92 -9.85 4.33
N PHE A 284 -6.01 -8.53 4.39
CA PHE A 284 -6.98 -7.72 3.65
C PHE A 284 -6.27 -6.97 2.53
N VAL A 285 -6.86 -6.99 1.33
CA VAL A 285 -6.29 -6.33 0.15
C VAL A 285 -7.40 -5.53 -0.54
N SER A 286 -7.30 -4.20 -0.51
CA SER A 286 -8.30 -3.32 -1.13
C SER A 286 -7.93 -2.94 -2.55
N THR A 287 -8.94 -2.82 -3.41
CA THR A 287 -8.76 -2.48 -4.82
C THR A 287 -9.71 -1.39 -5.26
N LYS A 288 -9.25 -0.49 -6.13
CA LYS A 288 -10.01 0.64 -6.69
C LYS A 288 -11.30 0.21 -7.40
N GLU A 289 -11.34 -1.00 -7.95
CA GLU A 289 -12.55 -1.55 -8.57
C GLU A 289 -13.71 -1.79 -7.60
N GLY A 290 -13.46 -1.67 -6.29
CA GLY A 290 -14.47 -1.86 -5.26
C GLY A 290 -14.56 -3.30 -4.79
N VAL A 291 -13.41 -3.91 -4.55
CA VAL A 291 -13.29 -5.25 -3.99
C VAL A 291 -12.29 -5.23 -2.83
N LEU A 292 -12.68 -5.85 -1.73
CA LEU A 292 -11.82 -6.18 -0.60
C LEU A 292 -11.59 -7.70 -0.61
N HIS A 293 -10.42 -8.12 -1.07
CA HIS A 293 -10.01 -9.52 -1.00
C HIS A 293 -9.57 -9.85 0.43
N ILE A 294 -10.04 -10.98 0.95
CA ILE A 294 -9.73 -11.47 2.30
C ILE A 294 -9.10 -12.85 2.17
N TYR A 295 -7.88 -12.97 2.66
CA TYR A 295 -7.14 -14.22 2.73
C TYR A 295 -6.93 -14.64 4.17
N HIS A 296 -6.78 -15.93 4.42
CA HIS A 296 -6.34 -16.48 5.70
C HIS A 296 -4.96 -17.11 5.54
N GLU A 297 -4.06 -16.81 6.45
CA GLU A 297 -2.77 -17.49 6.55
C GLU A 297 -2.96 -18.82 7.28
N ASP A 298 -3.14 -19.90 6.48
CA ASP A 298 -3.36 -21.26 7.00
C ASP A 298 -2.10 -21.84 7.66
N SER A 299 -0.95 -21.37 7.24
CA SER A 299 0.36 -21.67 7.79
C SER A 299 1.37 -20.60 7.33
N PRO A 300 2.58 -20.52 7.90
CA PRO A 300 3.58 -19.53 7.52
C PRO A 300 3.90 -19.44 6.02
N ASP A 301 3.62 -20.51 5.26
CA ASP A 301 3.91 -20.57 3.82
C ASP A 301 2.65 -20.74 2.97
N LYS A 302 1.46 -20.55 3.56
CA LYS A 302 0.22 -20.81 2.84
C LYS A 302 -0.88 -19.82 3.16
N LEU A 303 -1.34 -19.11 2.13
CA LEU A 303 -2.57 -18.32 2.12
C LEU A 303 -3.70 -19.10 1.44
N SER A 304 -4.94 -18.82 1.86
CA SER A 304 -6.16 -19.23 1.15
C SER A 304 -7.07 -18.02 1.03
N GLU A 305 -7.58 -17.73 -0.15
CA GLU A 305 -8.61 -16.71 -0.31
C GLU A 305 -9.92 -17.21 0.30
N ILE A 306 -10.46 -16.45 1.26
CA ILE A 306 -11.73 -16.77 1.91
C ILE A 306 -12.89 -16.13 1.16
N GLU A 307 -12.72 -14.86 0.77
CA GLU A 307 -13.79 -14.07 0.17
C GLU A 307 -13.23 -12.86 -0.58
N ALA A 308 -13.97 -12.46 -1.63
CA ALA A 308 -13.83 -11.17 -2.30
C ALA A 308 -15.09 -10.36 -2.01
N VAL A 309 -15.04 -9.52 -0.97
CA VAL A 309 -16.19 -8.70 -0.52
C VAL A 309 -16.33 -7.50 -1.43
N LYS A 310 -17.55 -7.28 -1.95
CA LYS A 310 -17.84 -6.11 -2.75
C LYS A 310 -17.83 -4.86 -1.86
N THR A 311 -17.03 -3.87 -2.25
CA THR A 311 -16.98 -2.54 -1.64
C THR A 311 -17.45 -1.48 -2.65
N GLU A 312 -17.10 -0.22 -2.44
CA GLU A 312 -17.40 0.85 -3.35
C GLU A 312 -16.20 1.13 -4.29
N PHE A 313 -16.48 1.60 -5.52
CA PHE A 313 -15.43 2.05 -6.43
C PHE A 313 -14.56 3.14 -5.76
N GLY A 314 -13.25 3.02 -5.88
CA GLY A 314 -12.29 3.94 -5.28
C GLY A 314 -11.94 3.66 -3.83
N ALA A 315 -12.57 2.67 -3.18
CA ALA A 315 -12.22 2.22 -1.82
C ALA A 315 -10.91 1.42 -1.86
N LYS A 316 -9.82 2.10 -2.13
CA LYS A 316 -8.50 1.52 -2.43
C LYS A 316 -7.53 1.50 -1.26
N THR A 317 -7.66 2.43 -0.31
CA THR A 317 -6.83 2.54 0.89
C THR A 317 -7.53 1.91 2.07
N LEU A 318 -6.82 1.17 2.89
CA LEU A 318 -7.36 0.51 4.09
C LEU A 318 -6.40 0.56 5.28
N GLN A 319 -6.97 0.38 6.47
CA GLN A 319 -6.25 0.06 7.71
C GLN A 319 -7.16 -0.78 8.62
N ILE A 320 -6.57 -1.73 9.34
CA ILE A 320 -7.24 -2.56 10.34
C ILE A 320 -7.13 -1.90 11.71
N ASP A 321 -8.23 -1.95 12.49
CA ASP A 321 -8.17 -1.74 13.93
C ASP A 321 -7.78 -3.06 14.61
N PRO A 322 -6.58 -3.17 15.20
CA PRO A 322 -6.10 -4.44 15.75
C PRO A 322 -6.89 -4.92 16.99
N ARG A 323 -7.71 -4.05 17.60
CA ARG A 323 -8.52 -4.39 18.77
C ARG A 323 -9.89 -4.97 18.40
N THR A 324 -10.54 -4.36 17.41
CA THR A 324 -11.91 -4.74 17.02
C THR A 324 -11.91 -5.60 15.75
N HIS A 325 -10.78 -5.66 15.05
CA HIS A 325 -10.60 -6.28 13.72
C HIS A 325 -11.45 -5.62 12.63
N ASN A 326 -11.95 -4.41 12.88
CA ASN A 326 -12.66 -3.62 11.89
C ASN A 326 -11.69 -3.13 10.81
N VAL A 327 -12.17 -3.10 9.57
CA VAL A 327 -11.40 -2.60 8.42
C VAL A 327 -12.00 -1.26 8.01
N PHE A 328 -11.18 -0.22 8.05
CA PHE A 328 -11.52 1.10 7.57
C PHE A 328 -11.06 1.28 6.14
N LEU A 329 -11.94 1.75 5.24
CA LEU A 329 -11.61 2.13 3.88
C LEU A 329 -12.07 3.55 3.60
N SER A 330 -11.33 4.28 2.78
CA SER A 330 -11.74 5.63 2.33
C SER A 330 -12.17 5.60 0.86
N THR A 331 -13.24 6.36 0.55
CA THR A 331 -13.71 6.53 -0.82
C THR A 331 -14.46 7.84 -1.00
N SER A 332 -14.83 8.15 -2.24
CA SER A 332 -15.69 9.27 -2.63
C SER A 332 -16.56 8.85 -3.82
N ASP A 333 -17.53 9.68 -4.20
CA ASP A 333 -18.05 9.63 -5.55
C ASP A 333 -17.02 10.24 -6.52
N PHE A 334 -17.10 9.86 -7.78
CA PHE A 334 -16.16 10.31 -8.79
C PHE A 334 -16.86 11.04 -9.93
N ASN A 335 -16.19 12.08 -10.42
CA ASN A 335 -16.50 12.65 -11.71
C ASN A 335 -16.01 11.69 -12.81
N PRO A 336 -16.70 11.62 -13.96
CA PRO A 336 -16.17 10.92 -15.11
C PRO A 336 -14.74 11.41 -15.45
N PRO A 337 -13.90 10.56 -16.03
CA PRO A 337 -12.59 11.00 -16.53
C PRO A 337 -12.76 12.16 -17.50
N ALA A 338 -11.83 13.12 -17.47
CA ALA A 338 -11.76 14.16 -18.49
C ALA A 338 -11.54 13.53 -19.89
N ALA A 339 -11.80 14.31 -20.94
CA ALA A 339 -11.47 13.85 -22.29
C ALA A 339 -9.97 13.58 -22.41
N ALA A 340 -9.61 12.45 -23.04
CA ALA A 340 -8.22 12.10 -23.30
C ALA A 340 -7.53 13.20 -24.16
N THR A 341 -6.29 13.51 -23.82
CA THR A 341 -5.45 14.45 -24.56
C THR A 341 -4.11 13.79 -24.92
N GLN A 342 -3.35 14.38 -25.83
CA GLN A 342 -2.00 13.86 -26.14
C GLN A 342 -1.06 13.85 -24.93
N LYS A 343 -1.24 14.80 -23.99
CA LYS A 343 -0.45 14.85 -22.74
C LYS A 343 -0.97 13.91 -21.65
N GLN A 344 -2.24 13.57 -21.70
CA GLN A 344 -2.92 12.68 -20.75
C GLN A 344 -3.85 11.73 -21.50
N PRO A 345 -3.29 10.65 -22.08
CA PRO A 345 -4.08 9.71 -22.89
C PRO A 345 -5.08 8.88 -22.07
N HIS A 346 -4.83 8.72 -20.77
CA HIS A 346 -5.67 7.93 -19.84
C HIS A 346 -5.97 8.73 -18.57
N PRO A 347 -6.83 9.80 -18.66
CA PRO A 347 -7.18 10.60 -17.50
C PRO A 347 -7.95 9.76 -16.48
N GLN A 348 -7.62 9.94 -15.21
CA GLN A 348 -8.31 9.23 -14.12
C GLN A 348 -9.57 9.98 -13.68
N PRO A 349 -10.61 9.27 -13.19
CA PRO A 349 -11.73 9.89 -12.49
C PRO A 349 -11.21 10.69 -11.29
N THR A 350 -11.84 11.85 -11.01
CA THR A 350 -11.49 12.69 -9.86
C THR A 350 -12.57 12.60 -8.79
N PRO A 351 -12.22 12.59 -7.50
CA PRO A 351 -13.21 12.63 -6.42
C PRO A 351 -14.12 13.85 -6.53
N LYS A 352 -15.41 13.67 -6.21
CA LYS A 352 -16.37 14.77 -6.14
C LYS A 352 -16.27 15.47 -4.79
N PRO A 353 -16.15 16.82 -4.75
CA PRO A 353 -16.17 17.55 -3.51
C PRO A 353 -17.41 17.27 -2.66
N GLY A 354 -17.20 17.06 -1.36
CA GLY A 354 -18.26 16.83 -0.39
C GLY A 354 -18.88 15.43 -0.41
N ASN A 355 -18.30 14.49 -1.11
CA ASN A 355 -18.75 13.10 -1.14
C ASN A 355 -17.75 12.12 -0.49
N PHE A 356 -16.72 12.65 0.15
CA PHE A 356 -15.73 11.82 0.84
C PHE A 356 -16.35 11.12 2.05
N ARG A 357 -16.01 9.85 2.21
CA ARG A 357 -16.51 9.01 3.31
C ARG A 357 -15.55 7.91 3.69
N VAL A 358 -15.65 7.49 4.94
CA VAL A 358 -14.98 6.31 5.44
C VAL A 358 -16.01 5.19 5.59
N LEU A 359 -15.68 4.03 5.08
CA LEU A 359 -16.44 2.80 5.17
C LEU A 359 -15.84 1.93 6.27
N VAL A 360 -16.66 1.35 7.12
CA VAL A 360 -16.24 0.42 8.18
C VAL A 360 -16.84 -0.94 7.90
N TYR A 361 -15.97 -1.92 7.72
CA TYR A 361 -16.34 -3.32 7.59
C TYR A 361 -16.00 -4.08 8.86
N SER A 362 -16.90 -4.98 9.27
CA SER A 362 -16.73 -5.86 10.43
C SER A 362 -17.38 -7.20 10.18
N ARG A 363 -17.07 -8.19 10.98
CA ARG A 363 -17.69 -9.52 10.96
C ARG A 363 -18.58 -9.76 12.18
#